data_0dfda705b5a9f2e1579b8abb98067f21
#
_entry.id   0dfda705b5a9f2e1579b8abb98067f21
#
_cell.length_a   1.000
_cell.length_b   1.000
_cell.length_c   1.000
_cell.angle_alpha   90.00
_cell.angle_beta   90.00
_cell.angle_gamma   90.00
#
_symmetry.space_group_name_H-M   'P 1'
#
loop_
_entity.id
_entity.type
_entity.pdbx_description
1 polymer ?
#
loop_
_entity_poly.entity_id
_entity_poly.type
_entity_poly.pdbx_seq_one_letter_code
_entity_poly.pdbx_strand_id
1 'polypeptide(L)'
;YTLESAPGYTWRSRYDEKRNIVIINSGHRDFIYAGREKARKLRYICRLFAKELILQNFAGLSSGELLERLVELSLYTEENLR
;
A
#
# COMPACT_ATOMS: atom_id res chain seq x y z
N TYR A 1 -8.29 -4.21 3.97
CA TYR A 1 -7.22 -4.94 3.28
C TYR A 1 -7.11 -6.38 3.77
N THR A 2 -6.39 -7.20 3.02
CA THR A 2 -6.08 -8.56 3.43
C THR A 2 -4.62 -8.89 3.14
N LEU A 3 -4.09 -9.91 3.80
CA LEU A 3 -2.72 -10.38 3.60
C LEU A 3 -2.74 -11.68 2.78
N GLU A 4 -1.81 -11.79 1.83
CA GLU A 4 -1.59 -13.01 1.07
C GLU A 4 -0.09 -13.28 1.04
N SER A 5 0.33 -14.47 1.39
CA SER A 5 1.74 -14.84 1.36
C SER A 5 2.11 -15.30 -0.05
N ALA A 6 2.96 -14.51 -0.71
CA ALA A 6 3.45 -14.82 -2.05
C ALA A 6 4.97 -14.58 -2.12
N PRO A 7 5.76 -15.39 -1.37
CA PRO A 7 7.21 -15.26 -1.40
C PRO A 7 7.72 -15.60 -2.80
N GLY A 8 8.73 -14.90 -3.26
CA GLY A 8 9.27 -15.06 -4.61
C GLY A 8 8.63 -14.18 -5.66
N TYR A 9 7.49 -13.56 -5.37
CA TYR A 9 6.91 -12.54 -6.23
C TYR A 9 7.39 -11.16 -5.81
N THR A 10 7.51 -10.26 -6.79
CA THR A 10 8.07 -8.92 -6.56
C THR A 10 7.04 -7.88 -6.17
N TRP A 11 5.76 -8.16 -6.36
CA TRP A 11 4.72 -7.19 -6.01
C TRP A 11 4.58 -7.08 -4.49
N ARG A 12 4.42 -5.85 -4.01
CA ARG A 12 4.21 -5.55 -2.59
C ARG A 12 2.74 -5.54 -2.23
N SER A 13 1.92 -5.02 -3.12
CA SER A 13 0.46 -4.96 -2.97
C SER A 13 -0.19 -4.96 -4.33
N ARG A 14 -1.47 -5.34 -4.35
CA ARG A 14 -2.30 -5.25 -5.56
C ARG A 14 -3.74 -5.00 -5.14
N TYR A 15 -4.57 -4.58 -6.10
CA TYR A 15 -5.98 -4.33 -5.88
C TYR A 15 -6.80 -5.44 -6.54
N ASP A 16 -7.72 -6.02 -5.78
CA ASP A 16 -8.66 -7.01 -6.29
C ASP A 16 -10.00 -6.30 -6.58
N GLU A 17 -10.30 -6.10 -7.85
CA GLU A 17 -11.49 -5.39 -8.29
C GLU A 17 -12.78 -6.13 -7.93
N LYS A 18 -12.77 -7.45 -7.98
CA LYS A 18 -13.95 -8.27 -7.69
C LYS A 18 -14.38 -8.14 -6.24
N ARG A 19 -13.42 -8.16 -5.33
CA ARG A 19 -13.69 -8.07 -3.89
C ARG A 19 -13.56 -6.64 -3.36
N ASN A 20 -13.08 -5.71 -4.18
CA ASN A 20 -12.86 -4.31 -3.82
C ASN A 20 -11.97 -4.18 -2.56
N ILE A 21 -10.87 -4.90 -2.54
CA ILE A 21 -9.92 -4.87 -1.43
C ILE A 21 -8.48 -4.75 -1.92
N VAL A 22 -7.64 -4.21 -1.07
CA VAL A 22 -6.18 -4.17 -1.26
C VAL A 22 -5.60 -5.45 -0.69
N ILE A 23 -4.78 -6.15 -1.48
CA ILE A 23 -4.07 -7.35 -1.05
C ILE A 23 -2.61 -6.99 -0.85
N ILE A 24 -2.09 -7.31 0.33
CA ILE A 24 -0.70 -7.02 0.69
C ILE A 24 0.07 -8.34 0.73
N ASN A 25 1.22 -8.38 0.06
CA ASN A 25 2.08 -9.56 0.05
C ASN A 25 2.86 -9.67 1.35
N SER A 26 2.37 -10.49 2.27
CA SER A 26 3.02 -10.73 3.55
C SER A 26 4.30 -11.57 3.44
N GLY A 27 4.55 -12.19 2.29
CA GLY A 27 5.78 -12.92 2.02
C GLY A 27 6.89 -12.06 1.42
N HIS A 28 6.59 -10.81 1.07
CA HIS A 28 7.61 -9.90 0.55
C HIS A 28 8.59 -9.50 1.66
N ARG A 29 9.89 -9.45 1.34
CA ARG A 29 10.92 -9.12 2.33
C ARG A 29 10.70 -7.76 3.01
N ASP A 30 10.16 -6.79 2.28
CA ASP A 30 9.89 -5.47 2.85
C ASP A 30 8.78 -5.52 3.88
N PHE A 31 7.77 -6.37 3.70
CA PHE A 31 6.74 -6.60 4.71
C PHE A 31 7.33 -7.24 5.96
N ILE A 32 8.18 -8.24 5.78
CA ILE A 32 8.84 -8.94 6.89
C ILE A 32 9.71 -7.96 7.68
N TYR A 33 10.48 -7.13 6.99
CA TYR A 33 11.30 -6.10 7.62
C TYR A 33 10.46 -5.08 8.39
N ALA A 34 9.42 -4.56 7.74
CA ALA A 34 8.53 -3.58 8.38
C ALA A 34 7.81 -4.17 9.60
N GLY A 35 7.49 -5.45 9.54
CA GLY A 35 6.77 -6.12 10.62
C GLY A 35 7.55 -6.29 11.91
N ARG A 36 8.85 -6.01 11.92
CA ARG A 36 9.68 -6.08 13.12
C ARG A 36 9.36 -5.00 14.13
N GLU A 37 8.71 -3.93 13.71
CA GLU A 37 8.31 -2.82 14.57
C GLU A 37 6.89 -2.41 14.21
N LYS A 38 6.01 -2.30 15.21
CA LYS A 38 4.59 -2.03 15.01
C LYS A 38 4.32 -0.73 14.26
N ALA A 39 4.99 0.35 14.62
CA ALA A 39 4.81 1.65 13.96
C ALA A 39 5.28 1.62 12.51
N ARG A 40 6.39 0.94 12.24
CA ARG A 40 6.92 0.78 10.89
C ARG A 40 5.98 -0.05 10.03
N LYS A 41 5.43 -1.13 10.58
CA LYS A 41 4.46 -1.97 9.89
C LYS A 41 3.23 -1.18 9.49
N LEU A 42 2.69 -0.37 10.41
CA LEU A 42 1.53 0.48 10.12
C LEU A 42 1.82 1.45 8.98
N ARG A 43 2.96 2.14 9.01
CA ARG A 43 3.34 3.07 7.95
C ARG A 43 3.49 2.38 6.61
N TYR A 44 4.09 1.20 6.61
CA TYR A 44 4.25 0.41 5.39
C TYR A 44 2.89 0.06 4.78
N ILE A 45 1.96 -0.45 5.58
CA ILE A 45 0.61 -0.79 5.13
C ILE A 45 -0.11 0.46 4.61
N CYS A 46 -0.01 1.58 5.31
CA CYS A 46 -0.63 2.84 4.88
C CYS A 46 -0.10 3.31 3.52
N ARG A 47 1.20 3.20 3.29
CA ARG A 47 1.80 3.58 2.01
C ARG A 47 1.33 2.70 0.86
N LEU A 48 1.23 1.40 1.10
CA LEU A 48 0.71 0.49 0.08
C LEU A 48 -0.76 0.76 -0.21
N PHE A 49 -1.54 1.06 0.81
CA PHE A 49 -2.95 1.42 0.66
C PHE A 49 -3.09 2.69 -0.18
N ALA A 50 -2.29 3.72 0.14
CA ALA A 50 -2.28 4.97 -0.61
C ALA A 50 -1.88 4.74 -2.07
N LYS A 51 -0.87 3.89 -2.31
CA LYS A 51 -0.44 3.53 -3.66
C LYS A 51 -1.60 2.94 -4.48
N GLU A 52 -2.33 1.99 -3.92
CA GLU A 52 -3.43 1.36 -4.63
C GLU A 52 -4.58 2.34 -4.88
N LEU A 53 -4.89 3.21 -3.92
CA LEU A 53 -5.91 4.24 -4.10
C LEU A 53 -5.56 5.19 -5.25
N ILE A 54 -4.30 5.58 -5.35
CA ILE A 54 -3.84 6.46 -6.44
C ILE A 54 -3.96 5.77 -7.79
N LEU A 55 -3.54 4.52 -7.89
CA LEU A 55 -3.62 3.77 -9.13
C LEU A 55 -5.07 3.58 -9.59
N GLN A 56 -6.01 3.47 -8.67
CA GLN A 56 -7.42 3.28 -8.99
C GLN A 56 -8.15 4.59 -9.31
N ASN A 57 -7.76 5.71 -8.70
CA ASN A 57 -8.55 6.94 -8.75
C ASN A 57 -7.90 8.09 -9.52
N PHE A 58 -6.60 8.04 -9.78
CA PHE A 58 -5.86 9.16 -10.36
C PHE A 58 -5.09 8.75 -11.62
N ALA A 59 -5.62 7.79 -12.37
CA ALA A 59 -5.06 7.40 -13.67
C ALA A 59 -5.10 8.61 -14.60
N GLY A 60 -4.03 8.85 -15.33
CA GLY A 60 -3.93 9.99 -16.24
C GLY A 60 -3.19 11.21 -15.69
N LEU A 61 -2.83 11.20 -14.40
CA LEU A 61 -1.99 12.24 -13.83
C LEU A 61 -0.53 12.03 -14.22
N SER A 62 0.24 13.12 -14.26
CA SER A 62 1.69 13.04 -14.47
C SER A 62 2.37 12.36 -13.27
N SER A 63 3.61 11.90 -13.47
CA SER A 63 4.37 11.26 -12.40
C SER A 63 4.55 12.17 -11.18
N GLY A 64 4.79 13.47 -11.40
CA GLY A 64 4.93 14.43 -10.31
C GLY A 64 3.63 14.59 -9.53
N GLU A 65 2.50 14.68 -10.24
CA GLU A 65 1.20 14.78 -9.59
C GLU A 65 0.85 13.51 -8.80
N LEU A 66 1.19 12.33 -9.34
CA LEU A 66 0.98 11.07 -8.64
C LEU A 66 1.79 11.01 -7.34
N LEU A 67 3.04 11.48 -7.38
CA LEU A 67 3.89 11.51 -6.18
C LEU A 67 3.34 12.47 -5.11
N GLU A 68 2.83 13.63 -5.53
CA GLU A 68 2.18 14.57 -4.59
C GLU A 68 0.94 13.93 -3.94
N ARG A 69 0.11 13.25 -4.74
CA ARG A 69 -1.05 12.54 -4.19
C ARG A 69 -0.64 11.42 -3.24
N LEU A 70 0.47 10.73 -3.55
CA LEU A 70 0.99 9.67 -2.68
C LEU A 70 1.35 10.21 -1.30
N VAL A 71 2.03 11.35 -1.24
CA VAL A 71 2.39 11.98 0.03
C VAL A 71 1.14 12.36 0.82
N GLU A 72 0.19 13.04 0.18
CA GLU A 72 -1.05 13.46 0.84
C GLU A 72 -1.85 12.27 1.38
N LEU A 73 -2.07 11.26 0.54
CA LEU A 73 -2.87 10.11 0.94
C LEU A 73 -2.17 9.22 1.96
N SER A 74 -0.84 9.17 1.94
CA SER A 74 -0.09 8.42 2.94
C SER A 74 -0.30 9.01 4.34
N LEU A 75 -0.25 10.32 4.45
CA LEU A 75 -0.50 11.00 5.72
C LEU A 75 -1.94 10.82 6.18
N TYR A 76 -2.89 11.02 5.27
CA TYR A 76 -4.30 10.84 5.57
C TYR A 76 -4.61 9.42 6.01
N THR A 77 -4.10 8.43 5.28
CA THR A 77 -4.34 7.02 5.56
C THR A 77 -3.74 6.62 6.91
N GLU A 78 -2.53 7.06 7.19
CA GLU A 78 -1.87 6.79 8.48
C GLU A 78 -2.69 7.35 9.64
N GLU A 79 -3.22 8.55 9.49
CA GLU A 79 -4.06 9.19 10.52
C GLU A 79 -5.35 8.41 10.76
N ASN A 80 -5.97 7.88 9.72
CA ASN A 80 -7.28 7.21 9.80
C ASN A 80 -7.21 5.72 10.10
N LEU A 81 -6.06 5.07 9.96
CA LEU A 81 -5.89 3.64 10.25
C LEU A 81 -5.32 3.36 11.65
N ARG A 82 -5.00 4.37 12.40
CA ARG A 82 -4.51 4.21 13.76
C ARG A 82 -5.57 3.68 14.70
#